data_0a310568c48b076733f014961995b6e9
#
_entry.id   0a310568c48b076733f014961995b6e9
#
_cell.length_a   1.000
_cell.length_b   1.000
_cell.length_c   1.000
_cell.angle_alpha   90.00
_cell.angle_beta   90.00
_cell.angle_gamma   90.00
#
_symmetry.space_group_name_H-M   'P 1'
#
loop_
_entity.id
_entity.type
_entity.pdbx_description
1 polymer ?
#
loop_
_entity_poly.entity_id
_entity_poly.type
_entity_poly.pdbx_seq_one_letter_code
_entity_poly.pdbx_strand_id
1 'polypeptide(L)'
;MTRDDALKQLSHIARERAFERHVGSDRLIQAGLNALIAGVESPSLAMLAGLLRGEEPEAPALFDQVLEELGLLFRPPADRRAAKWAMADWVAGQIVDGSLDAAAGTHLIWADIAEDLGYPEELEPLVHCAHNLDGWEESWGVSFEELSREAVETAKQFLNKRSAAQAGS
;
A
#
# COMPACT_ATOMS: atom_id res chain seq x y z
N MET A 1 -17.22 -2.01 -11.03
CA MET A 1 -16.57 -1.22 -9.95
C MET A 1 -17.59 -0.23 -9.39
N THR A 2 -17.76 -0.24 -8.08
CA THR A 2 -18.64 0.72 -7.41
C THR A 2 -17.90 2.04 -7.15
N ARG A 3 -18.65 3.07 -6.76
CA ARG A 3 -18.07 4.35 -6.37
C ARG A 3 -17.08 4.18 -5.20
N ASP A 4 -17.46 3.38 -4.20
CA ASP A 4 -16.60 3.12 -3.04
C ASP A 4 -15.32 2.38 -3.44
N ASP A 5 -15.41 1.43 -4.36
CA ASP A 5 -14.23 0.72 -4.88
C ASP A 5 -13.29 1.68 -5.59
N ALA A 6 -13.84 2.60 -6.38
CA ALA A 6 -13.05 3.59 -7.09
C ALA A 6 -12.34 4.54 -6.12
N LEU A 7 -13.04 4.97 -5.06
CA LEU A 7 -12.43 5.82 -4.03
C LEU A 7 -11.31 5.09 -3.28
N LYS A 8 -11.50 3.80 -3.00
CA LYS A 8 -10.45 2.96 -2.38
C LYS A 8 -9.23 2.84 -3.30
N GLN A 9 -9.46 2.66 -4.60
CA GLN A 9 -8.37 2.60 -5.58
C GLN A 9 -7.56 3.90 -5.60
N LEU A 10 -8.25 5.05 -5.63
CA LEU A 10 -7.59 6.35 -5.60
C LEU A 10 -6.77 6.54 -4.32
N SER A 11 -7.33 6.17 -3.17
CA SER A 11 -6.65 6.25 -1.87
C SER A 11 -5.42 5.34 -1.82
N HIS A 12 -5.52 4.15 -2.39
CA HIS A 12 -4.41 3.19 -2.43
C HIS A 12 -3.24 3.76 -3.26
N ILE A 13 -3.55 4.29 -4.43
CA ILE A 13 -2.52 4.90 -5.30
C ILE A 13 -1.90 6.13 -4.63
N ALA A 14 -2.70 6.91 -3.91
CA ALA A 14 -2.21 8.07 -3.15
C ALA A 14 -1.14 7.64 -2.15
N ARG A 15 -1.37 6.54 -1.43
CA ARG A 15 -0.39 6.00 -0.48
C ARG A 15 0.84 5.44 -1.16
N GLU A 16 0.69 4.71 -2.27
CA GLU A 16 1.83 4.21 -3.04
C GLU A 16 2.78 5.36 -3.41
N ARG A 17 2.22 6.44 -3.95
CA ARG A 17 3.00 7.60 -4.36
C ARG A 17 3.63 8.32 -3.17
N ALA A 18 2.89 8.45 -2.07
CA ALA A 18 3.37 9.09 -0.86
C ALA A 18 4.55 8.35 -0.22
N PHE A 19 4.59 7.03 -0.39
CA PHE A 19 5.69 6.18 0.09
C PHE A 19 6.76 5.97 -0.99
N GLU A 20 6.86 6.90 -1.93
CA GLU A 20 7.90 6.93 -2.96
C GLU A 20 7.91 5.73 -3.91
N ARG A 21 6.80 5.02 -4.02
CA ARG A 21 6.67 3.95 -5.01
C ARG A 21 6.26 4.56 -6.34
N HIS A 22 6.91 4.11 -7.40
CA HIS A 22 6.60 4.63 -8.74
C HIS A 22 5.23 4.15 -9.21
N VAL A 23 4.39 5.10 -9.60
CA VAL A 23 3.10 4.83 -10.24
C VAL A 23 3.10 5.57 -11.57
N GLY A 24 3.04 4.83 -12.67
CA GLY A 24 3.08 5.40 -14.00
C GLY A 24 1.82 6.22 -14.32
N SER A 25 1.97 7.18 -15.22
CA SER A 25 0.86 8.06 -15.64
C SER A 25 -0.32 7.27 -16.19
N ASP A 26 -0.07 6.14 -16.86
CA ASP A 26 -1.11 5.25 -17.39
C ASP A 26 -2.02 4.73 -16.26
N ARG A 27 -1.45 4.34 -15.12
CA ARG A 27 -2.22 3.89 -13.95
C ARG A 27 -3.05 5.03 -13.36
N LEU A 28 -2.48 6.23 -13.29
CA LEU A 28 -3.18 7.40 -12.77
C LEU A 28 -4.39 7.74 -13.65
N ILE A 29 -4.20 7.74 -14.96
CA ILE A 29 -5.25 8.03 -15.93
C ILE A 29 -6.35 6.95 -15.88
N GLN A 30 -5.93 5.67 -15.81
CA GLN A 30 -6.89 4.56 -15.75
C GLN A 30 -7.72 4.62 -14.45
N ALA A 31 -7.08 4.95 -13.33
CA ALA A 31 -7.79 5.11 -12.06
C ALA A 31 -8.79 6.28 -12.13
N GLY A 32 -8.40 7.37 -12.80
CA GLY A 32 -9.29 8.50 -13.05
C GLY A 32 -10.49 8.11 -13.90
N LEU A 33 -10.27 7.33 -14.96
CA LEU A 33 -11.34 6.84 -15.83
C LEU A 33 -12.28 5.91 -15.06
N ASN A 34 -11.75 4.98 -14.29
CA ASN A 34 -12.55 4.06 -13.46
C ASN A 34 -13.44 4.85 -12.48
N ALA A 35 -12.89 5.87 -11.85
CA ALA A 35 -13.63 6.71 -10.92
C ALA A 35 -14.73 7.49 -11.61
N LEU A 36 -14.45 8.04 -12.79
CA LEU A 36 -15.43 8.78 -13.58
C LEU A 36 -16.60 7.89 -13.97
N ILE A 37 -16.32 6.69 -14.47
CA ILE A 37 -17.33 5.71 -14.86
C ILE A 37 -18.15 5.25 -13.64
N ALA A 38 -17.52 5.13 -12.48
CA ALA A 38 -18.17 4.71 -11.23
C ALA A 38 -19.05 5.80 -10.60
N GLY A 39 -19.06 7.01 -11.17
CA GLY A 39 -19.90 8.09 -10.68
C GLY A 39 -19.27 8.98 -9.63
N VAL A 40 -17.95 8.93 -9.48
CA VAL A 40 -17.23 9.87 -8.60
C VAL A 40 -17.24 11.26 -9.24
N GLU A 41 -17.57 12.26 -8.46
CA GLU A 41 -17.63 13.65 -8.93
C GLU A 41 -16.47 14.48 -8.36
N SER A 42 -15.66 15.04 -9.25
CA SER A 42 -14.55 15.93 -8.91
C SER A 42 -14.27 16.80 -10.13
N PRO A 43 -14.12 18.13 -9.96
CA PRO A 43 -13.92 19.04 -11.10
C PRO A 43 -12.77 18.66 -12.04
N SER A 44 -11.66 18.12 -11.50
CA SER A 44 -10.49 17.78 -12.31
C SER A 44 -10.51 16.35 -12.86
N LEU A 45 -11.49 15.54 -12.44
CA LEU A 45 -11.51 14.11 -12.78
C LEU A 45 -11.65 13.85 -14.27
N ALA A 46 -12.54 14.58 -14.96
CA ALA A 46 -12.74 14.43 -16.39
C ALA A 46 -11.47 14.81 -17.17
N MET A 47 -10.74 15.81 -16.72
CA MET A 47 -9.48 16.21 -17.34
C MET A 47 -8.43 15.10 -17.21
N LEU A 48 -8.31 14.52 -16.02
CA LEU A 48 -7.39 13.40 -15.78
C LEU A 48 -7.74 12.20 -16.66
N ALA A 49 -9.01 11.80 -16.65
CA ALA A 49 -9.49 10.64 -17.41
C ALA A 49 -9.36 10.82 -18.92
N GLY A 50 -9.39 12.05 -19.40
CA GLY A 50 -9.33 12.38 -20.83
C GLY A 50 -7.94 12.71 -21.36
N LEU A 51 -6.89 12.57 -20.58
CA LEU A 51 -5.53 12.88 -21.04
C LEU A 51 -5.10 11.98 -22.20
N LEU A 52 -4.54 12.61 -23.22
CA LEU A 52 -3.99 11.91 -24.38
C LEU A 52 -2.54 11.51 -24.10
N ARG A 53 -2.01 10.62 -24.94
CA ARG A 53 -0.65 10.08 -24.77
C ARG A 53 0.42 11.19 -24.64
N GLY A 54 0.30 12.25 -25.44
CA GLY A 54 1.23 13.39 -25.38
C GLY A 54 1.07 14.26 -24.14
N GLU A 55 -0.03 14.08 -23.39
CA GLU A 55 -0.37 14.86 -22.20
C GLU A 55 -0.10 14.08 -20.90
N GLU A 56 0.39 12.85 -20.98
CA GLU A 56 0.68 12.00 -19.81
C GLU A 56 1.51 12.69 -18.73
N PRO A 57 2.49 13.57 -19.04
CA PRO A 57 3.22 14.29 -18.00
C PRO A 57 2.36 15.17 -17.09
N GLU A 58 1.15 15.52 -17.50
CA GLU A 58 0.21 16.29 -16.68
C GLU A 58 -0.54 15.42 -15.66
N ALA A 59 -0.52 14.10 -15.81
CA ALA A 59 -1.29 13.18 -14.96
C ALA A 59 -0.97 13.29 -13.46
N PRO A 60 0.30 13.33 -13.02
CA PRO A 60 0.59 13.44 -11.60
C PRO A 60 -0.03 14.66 -10.92
N ALA A 61 0.08 15.83 -11.54
CA ALA A 61 -0.48 17.06 -10.99
C ALA A 61 -2.01 17.02 -10.94
N LEU A 62 -2.65 16.51 -12.00
CA LEU A 62 -4.11 16.38 -12.06
C LEU A 62 -4.59 15.33 -11.05
N PHE A 63 -3.86 14.24 -10.88
CA PHE A 63 -4.19 13.22 -9.89
C PHE A 63 -4.17 13.79 -8.47
N ASP A 64 -3.14 14.56 -8.13
CA ASP A 64 -3.04 15.22 -6.83
C ASP A 64 -4.21 16.19 -6.62
N GLN A 65 -4.60 16.92 -7.67
CA GLN A 65 -5.72 17.84 -7.60
C GLN A 65 -7.04 17.11 -7.36
N VAL A 66 -7.26 15.97 -8.01
CA VAL A 66 -8.44 15.11 -7.78
C VAL A 66 -8.46 14.61 -6.33
N LEU A 67 -7.33 14.17 -5.80
CA LEU A 67 -7.24 13.73 -4.41
C LEU A 67 -7.60 14.84 -3.44
N GLU A 68 -7.11 16.04 -3.70
CA GLU A 68 -7.42 17.21 -2.86
C GLU A 68 -8.90 17.54 -2.90
N GLU A 69 -9.50 17.54 -4.10
CA GLU A 69 -10.94 17.81 -4.29
C GLU A 69 -11.81 16.78 -3.58
N LEU A 70 -11.38 15.53 -3.52
CA LEU A 70 -12.13 14.44 -2.89
C LEU A 70 -11.81 14.26 -1.40
N GLY A 71 -10.84 15.02 -0.86
CA GLY A 71 -10.41 14.87 0.53
C GLY A 71 -9.63 13.58 0.78
N LEU A 72 -9.00 13.03 -0.25
CA LEU A 72 -8.25 11.78 -0.17
C LEU A 72 -6.72 11.97 -0.15
N LEU A 73 -6.25 13.20 -0.09
CA LEU A 73 -4.83 13.49 -0.11
C LEU A 73 -4.17 12.92 1.16
N PHE A 74 -3.21 12.04 0.94
CA PHE A 74 -2.44 11.42 2.03
C PHE A 74 -1.05 12.04 2.10
N ARG A 75 -0.66 12.49 3.29
CA ARG A 75 0.68 13.03 3.56
C ARG A 75 1.36 12.15 4.59
N PRO A 76 2.49 11.49 4.23
CA PRO A 76 3.24 10.71 5.21
C PRO A 76 3.90 11.63 6.23
N PRO A 77 4.27 11.11 7.42
CA PRO A 77 5.05 11.88 8.37
C PRO A 77 6.31 12.45 7.72
N ALA A 78 6.68 13.66 8.10
CA ALA A 78 7.86 14.32 7.55
C ALA A 78 9.16 13.63 7.98
N ASP A 79 9.18 13.04 9.17
CA ASP A 79 10.31 12.27 9.66
C ASP A 79 10.42 10.95 8.88
N ARG A 80 11.62 10.66 8.36
CA ARG A 80 11.85 9.48 7.52
C ARG A 80 11.55 8.17 8.24
N ARG A 81 11.97 8.03 9.50
CA ARG A 81 11.70 6.81 10.27
C ARG A 81 10.21 6.65 10.54
N ALA A 82 9.54 7.72 10.93
CA ALA A 82 8.09 7.71 11.14
C ALA A 82 7.34 7.35 9.86
N ALA A 83 7.79 7.85 8.70
CA ALA A 83 7.20 7.52 7.41
C ALA A 83 7.37 6.03 7.09
N LYS A 84 8.53 5.43 7.37
CA LYS A 84 8.76 3.99 7.16
C LYS A 84 7.89 3.14 8.08
N TRP A 85 7.70 3.55 9.33
CA TRP A 85 6.77 2.87 10.24
C TRP A 85 5.32 2.96 9.76
N ALA A 86 4.91 4.13 9.25
CA ALA A 86 3.58 4.29 8.66
C ALA A 86 3.41 3.38 7.45
N MET A 87 4.43 3.23 6.63
CA MET A 87 4.43 2.31 5.49
C MET A 87 4.29 0.86 5.96
N ALA A 88 4.99 0.48 7.03
CA ALA A 88 4.89 -0.87 7.60
C ALA A 88 3.46 -1.16 8.06
N ASP A 89 2.82 -0.22 8.76
CA ASP A 89 1.42 -0.34 9.18
C ASP A 89 0.48 -0.52 7.98
N TRP A 90 0.70 0.26 6.94
CA TRP A 90 -0.11 0.20 5.72
C TRP A 90 0.04 -1.15 5.01
N VAL A 91 1.28 -1.62 4.81
CA VAL A 91 1.55 -2.90 4.15
C VAL A 91 0.98 -4.06 4.97
N ALA A 92 1.18 -4.05 6.28
CA ALA A 92 0.63 -5.09 7.17
C ALA A 92 -0.90 -5.10 7.10
N GLY A 93 -1.54 -3.94 7.06
CA GLY A 93 -3.00 -3.83 6.90
C GLY A 93 -3.49 -4.45 5.61
N GLN A 94 -2.76 -4.27 4.51
CA GLN A 94 -3.10 -4.87 3.22
C GLN A 94 -2.93 -6.39 3.21
N ILE A 95 -1.92 -6.91 3.91
CA ILE A 95 -1.75 -8.37 4.08
C ILE A 95 -2.96 -8.93 4.82
N VAL A 96 -3.41 -8.26 5.88
CA VAL A 96 -4.54 -8.71 6.70
C VAL A 96 -5.85 -8.68 5.94
N ASP A 97 -6.10 -7.63 5.15
CA ASP A 97 -7.37 -7.50 4.41
C ASP A 97 -7.37 -8.26 3.07
N GLY A 98 -6.25 -8.86 2.69
CA GLY A 98 -6.13 -9.65 1.47
C GLY A 98 -5.91 -8.85 0.19
N SER A 99 -5.76 -7.53 0.27
CA SER A 99 -5.50 -6.71 -0.91
C SER A 99 -4.06 -6.83 -1.42
N LEU A 100 -3.17 -7.35 -0.58
CA LEU A 100 -1.79 -7.63 -0.97
C LEU A 100 -1.44 -9.06 -0.56
N ASP A 101 -0.88 -9.82 -1.50
CA ASP A 101 -0.41 -11.18 -1.26
C ASP A 101 0.61 -11.22 -0.11
N ALA A 102 0.51 -12.22 0.76
CA ALA A 102 1.36 -12.32 1.95
C ALA A 102 2.85 -12.40 1.59
N ALA A 103 3.21 -13.14 0.55
CA ALA A 103 4.60 -13.26 0.13
C ALA A 103 5.13 -11.91 -0.38
N ALA A 104 4.36 -11.22 -1.22
CA ALA A 104 4.75 -9.91 -1.74
C ALA A 104 4.82 -8.86 -0.62
N GLY A 105 3.84 -8.87 0.29
CA GLY A 105 3.78 -7.92 1.39
C GLY A 105 4.91 -8.08 2.39
N THR A 106 5.20 -9.31 2.81
CA THR A 106 6.29 -9.57 3.74
C THR A 106 7.65 -9.29 3.12
N HIS A 107 7.80 -9.59 1.82
CA HIS A 107 9.03 -9.27 1.09
C HIS A 107 9.26 -7.75 1.06
N LEU A 108 8.21 -6.98 0.82
CA LEU A 108 8.28 -5.52 0.82
C LEU A 108 8.69 -4.98 2.20
N ILE A 109 8.12 -5.54 3.27
CA ILE A 109 8.50 -5.16 4.64
C ILE A 109 9.97 -5.47 4.90
N TRP A 110 10.44 -6.64 4.46
CA TRP A 110 11.84 -7.03 4.64
C TRP A 110 12.78 -6.15 3.83
N ALA A 111 12.59 -6.07 2.52
CA ALA A 111 13.56 -5.46 1.61
C ALA A 111 13.58 -3.92 1.69
N ASP A 112 12.40 -3.29 1.81
CA ASP A 112 12.28 -1.83 1.71
C ASP A 112 12.11 -1.13 3.06
N ILE A 113 11.53 -1.79 4.03
CA ILE A 113 11.17 -1.16 5.30
C ILE A 113 12.13 -1.54 6.42
N ALA A 114 12.28 -2.83 6.69
CA ALA A 114 13.13 -3.32 7.79
C ALA A 114 14.59 -2.92 7.60
N GLU A 115 15.08 -3.01 6.37
CA GLU A 115 16.45 -2.63 6.04
C GLU A 115 16.69 -1.15 6.36
N ASP A 116 15.81 -0.27 5.94
CA ASP A 116 15.93 1.17 6.20
C ASP A 116 15.80 1.52 7.68
N LEU A 117 15.08 0.72 8.45
CA LEU A 117 14.88 0.91 9.89
C LEU A 117 15.95 0.23 10.74
N GLY A 118 16.89 -0.50 10.13
CA GLY A 118 17.95 -1.21 10.85
C GLY A 118 17.47 -2.50 11.51
N TYR A 119 16.50 -3.18 10.92
CA TYR A 119 15.95 -4.46 11.40
C TYR A 119 15.42 -4.39 12.84
N PRO A 120 14.44 -3.51 13.12
CA PRO A 120 13.89 -3.40 14.47
C PRO A 120 13.22 -4.72 14.90
N GLU A 121 13.28 -4.99 16.20
CA GLU A 121 12.75 -6.21 16.80
C GLU A 121 11.25 -6.40 16.48
N GLU A 122 10.48 -5.33 16.44
CA GLU A 122 9.05 -5.34 16.16
C GLU A 122 8.70 -5.91 14.77
N LEU A 123 9.63 -5.78 13.81
CA LEU A 123 9.44 -6.29 12.45
C LEU A 123 10.03 -7.70 12.26
N GLU A 124 10.80 -8.21 13.22
CA GLU A 124 11.46 -9.50 13.10
C GLU A 124 10.52 -10.65 12.73
N PRO A 125 9.32 -10.79 13.34
CA PRO A 125 8.40 -11.86 12.96
C PRO A 125 7.96 -11.79 11.50
N LEU A 126 7.71 -10.59 10.98
CA LEU A 126 7.32 -10.40 9.58
C LEU A 126 8.48 -10.67 8.62
N VAL A 127 9.70 -10.26 8.99
CA VAL A 127 10.91 -10.55 8.21
C VAL A 127 11.14 -12.07 8.17
N HIS A 128 10.93 -12.76 9.27
CA HIS A 128 11.02 -14.21 9.34
C HIS A 128 10.02 -14.88 8.38
N CYS A 129 8.79 -14.40 8.36
CA CYS A 129 7.79 -14.87 7.40
C CYS A 129 8.23 -14.64 5.96
N ALA A 130 8.84 -13.49 5.68
CA ALA A 130 9.35 -13.18 4.34
C ALA A 130 10.41 -14.19 3.90
N HIS A 131 11.35 -14.52 4.79
CA HIS A 131 12.39 -15.50 4.49
C HIS A 131 11.81 -16.89 4.25
N ASN A 132 10.84 -17.30 5.04
CA ASN A 132 10.18 -18.61 4.88
C ASN A 132 9.44 -18.71 3.55
N LEU A 133 8.71 -17.66 3.18
CA LEU A 133 7.95 -17.64 1.92
C LEU A 133 8.88 -17.55 0.70
N ASP A 134 9.95 -16.77 0.78
CA ASP A 134 10.91 -16.61 -0.29
C ASP A 134 11.70 -17.90 -0.55
N GLY A 135 12.08 -18.60 0.50
CA GLY A 135 12.86 -19.81 0.41
C GLY A 135 12.06 -21.11 0.50
N TRP A 136 10.73 -21.04 0.41
CA TRP A 136 9.88 -22.21 0.57
C TRP A 136 10.23 -23.32 -0.42
N GLU A 137 10.27 -24.55 0.11
CA GLU A 137 10.47 -25.76 -0.68
C GLU A 137 9.44 -26.83 -0.27
N GLU A 138 8.97 -27.56 -1.24
CA GLU A 138 8.00 -28.63 -1.04
C GLU A 138 8.48 -29.67 -0.02
N SER A 139 9.79 -29.86 0.07
CA SER A 139 10.43 -30.82 0.99
C SER A 139 10.30 -30.46 2.49
N TRP A 140 9.87 -29.22 2.80
CA TRP A 140 9.76 -28.79 4.19
C TRP A 140 8.58 -29.43 4.96
N GLY A 141 7.64 -30.07 4.26
CA GLY A 141 6.47 -30.67 4.90
C GLY A 141 5.40 -29.66 5.36
N VAL A 142 5.58 -28.38 5.02
CA VAL A 142 4.63 -27.30 5.28
C VAL A 142 4.24 -26.70 3.96
N SER A 143 2.95 -26.47 3.73
CA SER A 143 2.48 -25.87 2.47
C SER A 143 2.78 -24.37 2.42
N PHE A 144 2.94 -23.85 1.21
CA PHE A 144 3.07 -22.41 0.98
C PHE A 144 1.85 -21.66 1.53
N GLU A 145 0.66 -22.25 1.41
CA GLU A 145 -0.58 -21.67 1.92
C GLU A 145 -0.59 -21.54 3.44
N GLU A 146 -0.06 -22.53 4.15
CA GLU A 146 0.07 -22.47 5.61
C GLU A 146 1.03 -21.35 6.04
N LEU A 147 2.16 -21.21 5.35
CA LEU A 147 3.10 -20.12 5.60
C LEU A 147 2.47 -18.76 5.32
N SER A 148 1.68 -18.66 4.27
CA SER A 148 0.95 -17.43 3.94
C SER A 148 -0.06 -17.06 5.02
N ARG A 149 -0.78 -18.04 5.57
CA ARG A 149 -1.73 -17.83 6.69
C ARG A 149 -1.00 -17.39 7.96
N GLU A 150 0.15 -17.97 8.24
CA GLU A 150 1.00 -17.56 9.36
C GLU A 150 1.43 -16.10 9.20
N ALA A 151 1.79 -15.70 7.99
CA ALA A 151 2.17 -14.32 7.70
C ALA A 151 1.02 -13.35 7.95
N VAL A 152 -0.21 -13.71 7.55
CA VAL A 152 -1.41 -12.91 7.80
C VAL A 152 -1.63 -12.76 9.32
N GLU A 153 -1.52 -13.86 10.06
CA GLU A 153 -1.70 -13.84 11.51
C GLU A 153 -0.61 -12.99 12.19
N THR A 154 0.63 -13.11 11.73
CA THR A 154 1.76 -12.31 12.22
C THR A 154 1.52 -10.82 11.96
N ALA A 155 0.98 -10.48 10.78
CA ALA A 155 0.64 -9.09 10.45
C ALA A 155 -0.44 -8.54 11.37
N LYS A 156 -1.46 -9.35 11.72
CA LYS A 156 -2.50 -8.97 12.68
C LYS A 156 -1.88 -8.67 14.05
N GLN A 157 -1.00 -9.54 14.52
CA GLN A 157 -0.32 -9.35 15.81
C GLN A 157 0.54 -8.10 15.82
N PHE A 158 1.26 -7.85 14.72
CA PHE A 158 2.05 -6.63 14.56
C PHE A 158 1.19 -5.38 14.70
N LEU A 159 0.07 -5.32 13.98
CA LEU A 159 -0.84 -4.18 14.04
C LEU A 159 -1.45 -4.00 15.43
N ASN A 160 -1.83 -5.09 16.10
CA ASN A 160 -2.37 -5.05 17.45
C ASN A 160 -1.37 -4.49 18.46
N LYS A 161 -0.11 -4.91 18.37
CA LYS A 161 0.96 -4.41 19.24
C LYS A 161 1.23 -2.92 19.02
N ARG A 162 1.19 -2.49 17.76
CA ARG A 162 1.39 -1.07 17.44
C ARG A 162 0.24 -0.22 17.95
N SER A 163 -1.00 -0.67 17.80
CA SER A 163 -2.17 0.03 18.34
C SER A 163 -2.13 0.13 19.86
N ALA A 164 -1.72 -0.95 20.54
CA ALA A 164 -1.58 -0.96 21.99
C ALA A 164 -0.50 0.01 22.46
N ALA A 165 0.63 0.07 21.78
CA ALA A 165 1.72 1.00 22.10
C ALA A 165 1.30 2.44 21.90
N GLN A 166 0.54 2.76 20.86
CA GLN A 166 0.03 4.09 20.58
C GLN A 166 -1.04 4.52 21.62
N ALA A 167 -1.88 3.57 22.05
CA ALA A 167 -2.91 3.84 23.05
C ALA A 167 -2.34 4.06 24.46
N GLY A 168 -1.14 3.51 24.74
CA GLY A 168 -0.47 3.64 26.04
C GLY A 168 0.38 4.89 26.18
N SER A 169 0.45 5.74 25.16
CA SER A 169 1.29 6.93 25.18
C SER A 169 0.49 8.21 25.43
#